data_1c0e36fdf124b394d81a7be81bfb9b77
#
_entry.id   1c0e36fdf124b394d81a7be81bfb9b77
#
_cell.length_a   1.000
_cell.length_b   1.000
_cell.length_c   1.000
_cell.angle_alpha   90.00
_cell.angle_beta   90.00
_cell.angle_gamma   90.00
#
_symmetry.space_group_name_H-M   'P 1'
#
loop_
_entity.id
_entity.type
_entity.pdbx_description
1 polymer ?
#
loop_
_entity_poly.entity_id
_entity_poly.type
_entity_poly.pdbx_seq_one_letter_code
_entity_poly.pdbx_strand_id
1 'polypeptide(L)'
;MRQIDTCYTHRPFLGVPRITTWLKERGHRVNHKRVARLMRVMGLQATLPGPHTSVPHPEHVKYPYLLRDLTVEAPDEVWCSDITYIPMARGFMFLVAVMDWYSRYVIAWDVSNTMEADFCVDALRKSLSQGTPGIFNTDQGSQFTSEDFTGELKGHDIRISMDGRGRALDNVFIERLWRTVKYEDVYLHAYDDGHALYKGLERYFAYYNEERHHSSLGNRTPACCYHDR
;
A
#
# COMPACT_ATOMS: atom_id res chain seq x y z
N MET A 1 15.73 -33.29 19.36
CA MET A 1 15.82 -31.85 19.62
C MET A 1 17.01 -31.24 18.90
N ARG A 2 18.28 -31.66 19.16
CA ARG A 2 19.47 -31.07 18.49
C ARG A 2 19.36 -30.96 16.98
N GLN A 3 18.89 -32.00 16.28
CA GLN A 3 18.70 -31.95 14.80
C GLN A 3 17.61 -30.97 14.34
N ILE A 4 16.53 -30.81 15.11
CA ILE A 4 15.50 -29.83 14.85
C ILE A 4 16.06 -28.43 15.02
N ASP A 5 16.83 -28.22 16.08
CA ASP A 5 17.49 -26.93 16.35
C ASP A 5 18.46 -26.56 15.23
N THR A 6 19.35 -27.44 14.84
CA THR A 6 20.26 -27.21 13.68
C THR A 6 19.51 -26.88 12.41
N CYS A 7 18.43 -27.61 12.10
CA CYS A 7 17.64 -27.33 10.91
C CYS A 7 16.96 -25.96 10.98
N TYR A 8 16.37 -25.64 12.13
CA TYR A 8 15.65 -24.38 12.34
C TYR A 8 16.58 -23.16 12.33
N THR A 9 17.75 -23.25 12.96
CA THR A 9 18.74 -22.16 12.98
C THR A 9 19.14 -21.72 11.55
N HIS A 10 19.31 -22.67 10.64
CA HIS A 10 19.66 -22.35 9.25
C HIS A 10 18.45 -22.02 8.37
N ARG A 11 17.25 -22.45 8.75
CA ARG A 11 16.02 -22.34 7.93
C ARG A 11 14.79 -22.11 8.81
N PRO A 12 14.68 -20.95 9.47
CA PRO A 12 13.62 -20.66 10.44
C PRO A 12 12.20 -20.61 9.82
N PHE A 13 12.11 -20.53 8.51
CA PHE A 13 10.86 -20.56 7.75
C PHE A 13 10.30 -21.98 7.53
N LEU A 14 11.02 -23.03 7.94
CA LEU A 14 10.53 -24.40 7.82
C LEU A 14 9.56 -24.76 8.97
N GLY A 15 8.32 -25.06 8.59
CA GLY A 15 7.32 -25.58 9.52
C GLY A 15 7.45 -27.09 9.78
N VAL A 16 6.63 -27.59 10.70
CA VAL A 16 6.58 -29.00 11.13
C VAL A 16 6.61 -30.01 9.97
N PRO A 17 5.82 -29.87 8.87
CA PRO A 17 5.84 -30.84 7.78
C PRO A 17 7.22 -30.94 7.11
N ARG A 18 7.81 -29.80 6.77
CA ARG A 18 9.11 -29.74 6.08
C ARG A 18 10.27 -30.21 6.95
N ILE A 19 10.28 -29.87 8.25
CA ILE A 19 11.25 -30.41 9.22
C ILE A 19 11.08 -31.91 9.38
N THR A 20 9.86 -32.43 9.37
CA THR A 20 9.61 -33.87 9.42
C THR A 20 10.19 -34.59 8.21
N THR A 21 10.01 -34.06 7.01
CA THR A 21 10.61 -34.61 5.77
C THR A 21 12.11 -34.58 5.85
N TRP A 22 12.70 -33.44 6.21
CA TRP A 22 14.14 -33.25 6.35
C TRP A 22 14.78 -34.23 7.33
N LEU A 23 14.10 -34.56 8.46
CA LEU A 23 14.55 -35.57 9.42
C LEU A 23 14.47 -36.99 8.86
N LYS A 24 13.39 -37.31 8.11
CA LYS A 24 13.23 -38.64 7.50
C LYS A 24 14.29 -38.91 6.44
N GLU A 25 14.65 -37.95 5.63
CA GLU A 25 15.72 -38.01 4.62
C GLU A 25 17.10 -38.32 5.29
N ARG A 26 17.27 -37.98 6.57
CA ARG A 26 18.45 -38.23 7.37
C ARG A 26 18.36 -39.52 8.22
N GLY A 27 17.39 -40.38 7.88
CA GLY A 27 17.25 -41.70 8.51
C GLY A 27 16.51 -41.68 9.86
N HIS A 28 15.95 -40.53 10.29
CA HIS A 28 15.23 -40.49 11.56
C HIS A 28 13.77 -40.97 11.38
N ARG A 29 13.39 -42.01 12.15
CA ARG A 29 12.01 -42.52 12.20
C ARG A 29 11.14 -41.62 13.08
N VAL A 30 10.58 -40.56 12.48
CA VAL A 30 9.74 -39.58 13.18
C VAL A 30 8.44 -39.31 12.40
N ASN A 31 7.38 -38.97 13.14
CA ASN A 31 6.15 -38.46 12.56
C ASN A 31 5.96 -36.98 12.89
N HIS A 32 5.05 -36.32 12.16
CA HIS A 32 4.79 -34.90 12.33
C HIS A 32 4.29 -34.54 13.74
N LYS A 33 3.52 -35.38 14.40
CA LYS A 33 3.05 -35.17 15.80
C LYS A 33 4.21 -35.05 16.78
N ARG A 34 5.21 -35.95 16.66
CA ARG A 34 6.42 -35.90 17.49
C ARG A 34 7.24 -34.66 17.22
N VAL A 35 7.42 -34.29 15.96
CA VAL A 35 8.17 -33.07 15.57
C VAL A 35 7.45 -31.82 16.09
N ALA A 36 6.12 -31.72 15.92
CA ALA A 36 5.32 -30.61 16.43
C ALA A 36 5.44 -30.44 17.95
N ARG A 37 5.37 -31.56 18.71
CA ARG A 37 5.56 -31.55 20.17
C ARG A 37 6.95 -31.05 20.55
N LEU A 38 7.98 -31.55 19.87
CA LEU A 38 9.37 -31.16 20.17
C LEU A 38 9.62 -29.68 19.83
N MET A 39 9.15 -29.21 18.71
CA MET A 39 9.25 -27.78 18.34
C MET A 39 8.53 -26.88 19.38
N ARG A 40 7.36 -27.28 19.85
CA ARG A 40 6.63 -26.55 20.92
C ARG A 40 7.43 -26.54 22.23
N VAL A 41 8.00 -27.65 22.66
CA VAL A 41 8.83 -27.72 23.87
C VAL A 41 10.07 -26.84 23.76
N MET A 42 10.60 -26.68 22.54
CA MET A 42 11.77 -25.84 22.27
C MET A 42 11.40 -24.35 22.03
N GLY A 43 10.11 -24.00 22.06
CA GLY A 43 9.64 -22.64 21.72
C GLY A 43 9.86 -22.25 20.25
N LEU A 44 10.03 -23.24 19.35
CA LEU A 44 10.30 -22.98 17.93
C LEU A 44 8.99 -22.91 17.15
N GLN A 45 8.83 -21.81 16.42
CA GLN A 45 7.72 -21.59 15.50
C GLN A 45 8.26 -21.13 14.16
N ALA A 46 7.74 -21.67 13.04
CA ALA A 46 8.16 -21.25 11.71
C ALA A 46 7.94 -19.75 11.53
N THR A 47 8.96 -19.06 11.01
CA THR A 47 8.83 -17.66 10.60
C THR A 47 8.03 -17.63 9.29
N LEU A 48 6.73 -17.39 9.41
CA LEU A 48 5.79 -17.23 8.31
C LEU A 48 5.21 -15.82 8.36
N PRO A 49 4.77 -15.28 7.21
CA PRO A 49 3.92 -14.10 7.24
C PRO A 49 2.78 -14.34 8.22
N GLY A 50 2.55 -13.38 9.13
CA GLY A 50 1.45 -13.47 10.09
C GLY A 50 0.09 -13.63 9.37
N PRO A 51 -0.95 -14.08 10.07
CA PRO A 51 -2.30 -14.09 9.50
C PRO A 51 -2.65 -12.65 9.09
N HIS A 52 -3.42 -12.53 8.01
CA HIS A 52 -4.00 -11.25 7.61
C HIS A 52 -4.82 -10.69 8.78
N THR A 53 -4.30 -9.66 9.44
CA THR A 53 -4.94 -9.02 10.61
C THR A 53 -6.02 -8.02 10.18
N SER A 54 -6.05 -7.63 8.91
CA SER A 54 -7.10 -6.79 8.35
C SER A 54 -8.40 -7.61 8.21
N VAL A 55 -9.20 -7.61 9.26
CA VAL A 55 -10.57 -8.15 9.19
C VAL A 55 -11.45 -7.02 8.70
N PRO A 56 -12.13 -7.15 7.53
CA PRO A 56 -13.08 -6.15 7.08
C PRO A 56 -14.18 -5.96 8.13
N HIS A 57 -14.46 -4.74 8.52
CA HIS A 57 -15.59 -4.48 9.40
C HIS A 57 -16.89 -4.82 8.65
N PRO A 58 -17.80 -5.63 9.21
CA PRO A 58 -19.00 -6.11 8.50
C PRO A 58 -19.93 -4.98 8.03
N GLU A 59 -19.89 -3.82 8.70
CA GLU A 59 -20.77 -2.67 8.46
C GLU A 59 -20.21 -1.69 7.41
N HIS A 60 -18.98 -1.86 6.94
CA HIS A 60 -18.41 -0.97 5.91
C HIS A 60 -19.07 -1.20 4.55
N VAL A 61 -19.70 -0.16 4.03
CA VAL A 61 -20.34 -0.17 2.72
C VAL A 61 -19.28 -0.28 1.63
N LYS A 62 -19.42 -1.27 0.76
CA LYS A 62 -18.58 -1.43 -0.42
C LYS A 62 -19.26 -0.82 -1.63
N TYR A 63 -18.49 -0.05 -2.37
CA TYR A 63 -18.96 0.60 -3.59
C TYR A 63 -18.56 -0.21 -4.83
N PRO A 64 -19.35 -0.13 -5.92
CA PRO A 64 -19.04 -0.82 -7.16
C PRO A 64 -17.80 -0.20 -7.83
N TYR A 65 -17.07 -1.01 -8.61
CA TYR A 65 -16.00 -0.51 -9.46
C TYR A 65 -16.60 0.17 -10.71
N LEU A 66 -16.34 1.46 -10.86
CA LEU A 66 -16.93 2.30 -11.89
C LEU A 66 -16.01 2.55 -13.11
N LEU A 67 -14.75 2.11 -13.04
CA LEU A 67 -13.75 2.44 -14.06
C LEU A 67 -13.60 1.39 -15.17
N ARG A 68 -14.43 0.33 -15.14
CA ARG A 68 -14.41 -0.66 -16.21
C ARG A 68 -14.84 -0.02 -17.51
N ASP A 69 -14.01 -0.16 -18.54
CA ASP A 69 -14.26 0.38 -19.90
C ASP A 69 -14.42 1.92 -19.95
N LEU A 70 -14.02 2.62 -18.87
CA LEU A 70 -14.00 4.09 -18.85
C LEU A 70 -12.70 4.59 -19.48
N THR A 71 -12.83 5.40 -20.53
CA THR A 71 -11.73 6.20 -21.07
C THR A 71 -11.70 7.52 -20.31
N VAL A 72 -10.57 7.84 -19.69
CA VAL A 72 -10.36 9.12 -18.99
C VAL A 72 -9.63 10.04 -19.94
N GLU A 73 -10.26 11.16 -20.31
CA GLU A 73 -9.79 12.06 -21.37
C GLU A 73 -9.31 13.41 -20.83
N ALA A 74 -9.65 13.75 -19.61
CA ALA A 74 -9.30 15.04 -19.01
C ALA A 74 -8.92 14.92 -17.53
N PRO A 75 -8.18 15.90 -16.97
CA PRO A 75 -7.96 16.03 -15.53
C PRO A 75 -9.29 16.15 -14.78
N ASP A 76 -9.28 15.72 -13.51
CA ASP A 76 -10.40 15.76 -12.58
C ASP A 76 -11.60 14.86 -12.95
N GLU A 77 -11.51 14.05 -14.00
CA GLU A 77 -12.54 13.02 -14.24
C GLU A 77 -12.46 11.91 -13.21
N VAL A 78 -11.25 11.44 -12.89
CA VAL A 78 -11.00 10.36 -11.94
C VAL A 78 -9.78 10.67 -11.09
N TRP A 79 -9.96 10.68 -9.79
CA TRP A 79 -8.84 10.62 -8.84
C TRP A 79 -8.74 9.25 -8.20
N CYS A 80 -7.53 8.87 -7.81
CA CYS A 80 -7.30 7.65 -7.04
C CYS A 80 -6.47 7.91 -5.79
N SER A 81 -6.67 7.06 -4.79
CA SER A 81 -5.88 7.07 -3.56
C SER A 81 -5.54 5.66 -3.12
N ASP A 82 -4.40 5.52 -2.47
CA ASP A 82 -3.91 4.30 -1.86
C ASP A 82 -2.92 4.63 -0.75
N ILE A 83 -2.62 3.63 0.09
CA ILE A 83 -1.66 3.74 1.19
C ILE A 83 -0.48 2.82 0.93
N THR A 84 0.73 3.32 1.15
CA THR A 84 1.92 2.48 1.12
C THR A 84 2.74 2.57 2.39
N TYR A 85 3.48 1.49 2.70
CA TYR A 85 4.42 1.43 3.80
C TYR A 85 5.77 1.96 3.37
N ILE A 86 6.33 2.87 4.15
CA ILE A 86 7.70 3.38 4.01
C ILE A 86 8.54 2.74 5.11
N PRO A 87 9.52 1.88 4.78
CA PRO A 87 10.41 1.31 5.78
C PRO A 87 11.32 2.39 6.35
N MET A 88 11.43 2.42 7.67
CA MET A 88 12.32 3.29 8.43
C MET A 88 13.38 2.47 9.14
N ALA A 89 14.41 3.10 9.69
CA ALA A 89 15.43 2.42 10.50
C ALA A 89 14.80 1.64 11.68
N ARG A 90 13.68 2.12 12.21
CA ARG A 90 12.87 1.44 13.21
C ARG A 90 11.40 1.53 12.83
N GLY A 91 10.81 0.37 12.45
CA GLY A 91 9.38 0.31 12.09
C GLY A 91 9.06 0.83 10.70
N PHE A 92 7.89 1.45 10.57
CA PHE A 92 7.34 1.93 9.31
C PHE A 92 6.64 3.26 9.51
N MET A 93 6.61 4.07 8.46
CA MET A 93 5.65 5.16 8.29
C MET A 93 4.65 4.76 7.19
N PHE A 94 3.48 5.37 7.21
CA PHE A 94 2.45 5.20 6.20
C PHE A 94 2.40 6.46 5.35
N LEU A 95 2.36 6.28 4.05
CA LEU A 95 2.21 7.37 3.08
C LEU A 95 0.92 7.14 2.31
N VAL A 96 0.03 8.13 2.32
CA VAL A 96 -1.15 8.22 1.46
C VAL A 96 -0.92 9.28 0.40
N ALA A 97 -1.44 9.07 -0.80
CA ALA A 97 -1.47 10.10 -1.84
C ALA A 97 -2.81 10.07 -2.57
N VAL A 98 -3.23 11.25 -3.04
CA VAL A 98 -4.33 11.44 -3.98
C VAL A 98 -3.75 11.88 -5.31
N MET A 99 -4.05 11.14 -6.37
CA MET A 99 -3.47 11.34 -7.69
C MET A 99 -4.58 11.45 -8.74
N ASP A 100 -4.44 12.41 -9.65
CA ASP A 100 -5.26 12.48 -10.84
C ASP A 100 -4.92 11.37 -11.83
N TRP A 101 -5.93 10.65 -12.28
CA TRP A 101 -5.76 9.46 -13.13
C TRP A 101 -5.28 9.81 -14.54
N TYR A 102 -5.70 10.95 -15.10
CA TYR A 102 -5.31 11.39 -16.44
C TYR A 102 -3.85 11.86 -16.49
N SER A 103 -3.53 12.83 -15.67
CA SER A 103 -2.24 13.53 -15.69
C SER A 103 -1.14 12.85 -14.85
N ARG A 104 -1.49 11.93 -13.94
CA ARG A 104 -0.60 11.38 -12.91
C ARG A 104 -0.15 12.41 -11.87
N TYR A 105 -0.73 13.60 -11.86
CA TYR A 105 -0.42 14.66 -10.91
C TYR A 105 -0.80 14.24 -9.49
N VAL A 106 0.14 14.34 -8.57
CA VAL A 106 -0.11 14.08 -7.14
C VAL A 106 -0.68 15.36 -6.54
N ILE A 107 -2.00 15.35 -6.30
CA ILE A 107 -2.76 16.52 -5.84
C ILE A 107 -2.48 16.79 -4.37
N ALA A 108 -2.52 15.74 -3.57
CA ALA A 108 -2.22 15.81 -2.14
C ALA A 108 -1.59 14.51 -1.65
N TRP A 109 -0.88 14.58 -0.55
CA TRP A 109 -0.28 13.46 0.14
C TRP A 109 -0.14 13.77 1.63
N ASP A 110 -0.01 12.71 2.44
CA ASP A 110 0.30 12.84 3.87
C ASP A 110 1.05 11.60 4.38
N VAL A 111 1.75 11.74 5.52
CA VAL A 111 2.45 10.65 6.20
C VAL A 111 1.97 10.53 7.64
N SER A 112 1.86 9.29 8.11
CA SER A 112 1.49 8.98 9.48
C SER A 112 2.36 7.86 10.06
N ASN A 113 2.52 7.83 11.37
CA ASN A 113 3.11 6.71 12.10
C ASN A 113 2.04 5.69 12.55
N THR A 114 0.75 6.00 12.35
CA THR A 114 -0.38 5.10 12.60
C THR A 114 -1.18 4.87 11.33
N MET A 115 -1.90 3.75 11.24
CA MET A 115 -2.74 3.40 10.10
C MET A 115 -4.22 3.73 10.38
N GLU A 116 -4.47 4.82 11.08
CA GLU A 116 -5.82 5.33 11.34
C GLU A 116 -6.41 6.01 10.09
N ALA A 117 -7.72 6.25 10.05
CA ALA A 117 -8.35 6.83 8.87
C ALA A 117 -8.08 8.33 8.71
N ASP A 118 -7.76 9.03 9.80
CA ASP A 118 -7.67 10.50 9.87
C ASP A 118 -6.70 11.08 8.85
N PHE A 119 -5.49 10.51 8.71
CA PHE A 119 -4.51 11.04 7.75
C PHE A 119 -4.95 10.87 6.28
N CYS A 120 -5.81 9.86 5.99
CA CYS A 120 -6.42 9.70 4.68
C CYS A 120 -7.50 10.76 4.43
N VAL A 121 -8.30 11.06 5.46
CA VAL A 121 -9.32 12.13 5.41
C VAL A 121 -8.66 13.49 5.24
N ASP A 122 -7.56 13.75 5.95
CA ASP A 122 -6.81 14.99 5.82
C ASP A 122 -6.19 15.16 4.42
N ALA A 123 -5.63 14.09 3.84
CA ALA A 123 -5.14 14.11 2.46
C ALA A 123 -6.28 14.34 1.46
N LEU A 124 -7.44 13.73 1.69
CA LEU A 124 -8.65 13.96 0.88
C LEU A 124 -9.09 15.42 0.96
N ARG A 125 -9.23 16.01 2.15
CA ARG A 125 -9.60 17.42 2.35
C ARG A 125 -8.62 18.37 1.69
N LYS A 126 -7.32 18.11 1.82
CA LYS A 126 -6.27 18.87 1.12
C LYS A 126 -6.45 18.80 -0.40
N SER A 127 -6.79 17.64 -0.95
CA SER A 127 -7.02 17.49 -2.38
C SER A 127 -8.29 18.21 -2.84
N LEU A 128 -9.40 18.09 -2.09
CA LEU A 128 -10.67 18.73 -2.41
C LEU A 128 -10.61 20.27 -2.34
N SER A 129 -9.66 20.83 -1.60
CA SER A 129 -9.40 22.27 -1.64
C SER A 129 -8.80 22.78 -2.96
N GLN A 130 -8.27 21.88 -3.81
CA GLN A 130 -7.64 22.21 -5.08
C GLN A 130 -8.53 21.90 -6.29
N GLY A 131 -9.49 21.00 -6.14
CA GLY A 131 -10.40 20.59 -7.21
C GLY A 131 -11.40 19.55 -6.74
N THR A 132 -12.25 19.08 -7.64
CA THR A 132 -13.27 18.06 -7.34
C THR A 132 -13.35 17.07 -8.48
N PRO A 133 -13.12 15.76 -8.26
CA PRO A 133 -13.20 14.76 -9.32
C PRO A 133 -14.64 14.33 -9.58
N GLY A 134 -14.89 13.81 -10.78
CA GLY A 134 -16.16 13.15 -11.08
C GLY A 134 -16.29 11.77 -10.41
N ILE A 135 -15.17 11.05 -10.25
CA ILE A 135 -15.07 9.74 -9.60
C ILE A 135 -13.84 9.72 -8.71
N PHE A 136 -13.99 9.14 -7.52
CA PHE A 136 -12.87 8.85 -6.62
C PHE A 136 -12.72 7.33 -6.46
N ASN A 137 -11.54 6.80 -6.81
CA ASN A 137 -11.25 5.37 -6.78
C ASN A 137 -10.27 5.00 -5.66
N THR A 138 -10.60 3.97 -4.89
CA THR A 138 -9.74 3.43 -3.82
C THR A 138 -9.80 1.91 -3.81
N ASP A 139 -8.96 1.30 -2.97
CA ASP A 139 -9.18 -0.09 -2.57
C ASP A 139 -10.30 -0.20 -1.52
N GLN A 140 -10.57 -1.43 -1.04
CA GLN A 140 -11.56 -1.70 0.01
C GLN A 140 -10.93 -1.66 1.43
N GLY A 141 -9.87 -0.91 1.63
CA GLY A 141 -9.23 -0.72 2.93
C GLY A 141 -10.15 -0.08 3.95
N SER A 142 -9.96 -0.40 5.24
CA SER A 142 -10.81 0.14 6.32
C SER A 142 -10.76 1.66 6.42
N GLN A 143 -9.64 2.27 6.03
CA GLN A 143 -9.46 3.73 6.01
C GLN A 143 -10.39 4.39 4.97
N PHE A 144 -10.45 3.82 3.77
CA PHE A 144 -11.24 4.35 2.65
C PHE A 144 -12.73 3.99 2.71
N THR A 145 -13.08 2.95 3.49
CA THR A 145 -14.48 2.56 3.74
C THR A 145 -15.06 3.19 5.00
N SER A 146 -14.30 4.00 5.74
CA SER A 146 -14.77 4.71 6.92
C SER A 146 -15.89 5.70 6.57
N GLU A 147 -16.79 5.96 7.54
CA GLU A 147 -17.88 6.92 7.35
C GLU A 147 -17.35 8.34 7.12
N ASP A 148 -16.27 8.72 7.80
CA ASP A 148 -15.65 10.04 7.66
C ASP A 148 -15.10 10.23 6.23
N PHE A 149 -14.37 9.25 5.68
CA PHE A 149 -13.83 9.33 4.32
C PHE A 149 -14.93 9.33 3.25
N THR A 150 -15.86 8.38 3.33
CA THR A 150 -16.96 8.28 2.37
C THR A 150 -17.97 9.41 2.51
N GLY A 151 -18.13 9.96 3.72
CA GLY A 151 -18.96 11.13 4.02
C GLY A 151 -18.45 12.40 3.34
N GLU A 152 -17.13 12.64 3.38
CA GLU A 152 -16.51 13.76 2.66
C GLU A 152 -16.76 13.67 1.15
N LEU A 153 -16.57 12.49 0.54
CA LEU A 153 -16.83 12.30 -0.89
C LEU A 153 -18.30 12.54 -1.26
N LYS A 154 -19.24 12.04 -0.45
CA LYS A 154 -20.67 12.24 -0.66
C LYS A 154 -21.08 13.70 -0.47
N GLY A 155 -20.46 14.39 0.49
CA GLY A 155 -20.71 15.81 0.76
C GLY A 155 -20.34 16.71 -0.42
N HIS A 156 -19.47 16.22 -1.33
CA HIS A 156 -19.04 16.90 -2.55
C HIS A 156 -19.66 16.32 -3.83
N ASP A 157 -20.70 15.46 -3.73
CA ASP A 157 -21.36 14.79 -4.85
C ASP A 157 -20.42 13.94 -5.73
N ILE A 158 -19.32 13.44 -5.15
CA ILE A 158 -18.32 12.62 -5.85
C ILE A 158 -18.77 11.17 -5.89
N ARG A 159 -18.73 10.54 -7.05
CA ARG A 159 -19.01 9.10 -7.20
C ARG A 159 -17.87 8.27 -6.66
N ILE A 160 -18.19 7.32 -5.77
CA ILE A 160 -17.21 6.44 -5.13
C ILE A 160 -17.06 5.18 -5.95
N SER A 161 -15.84 4.84 -6.29
CA SER A 161 -15.43 3.59 -6.94
C SER A 161 -14.48 2.82 -6.05
N MET A 162 -14.66 1.50 -5.95
CA MET A 162 -13.74 0.65 -5.19
C MET A 162 -13.28 -0.55 -6.00
N ASP A 163 -11.98 -0.81 -5.94
CA ASP A 163 -11.37 -1.93 -6.64
C ASP A 163 -11.92 -3.28 -6.17
N GLY A 164 -12.11 -4.20 -7.09
CA GLY A 164 -12.50 -5.56 -6.77
C GLY A 164 -11.35 -6.34 -6.13
N ARG A 165 -11.66 -7.25 -5.18
CA ARG A 165 -10.64 -8.13 -4.57
C ARG A 165 -9.86 -8.89 -5.65
N GLY A 166 -8.52 -8.77 -5.63
CA GLY A 166 -7.62 -9.52 -6.50
C GLY A 166 -7.44 -8.98 -7.92
N ARG A 167 -7.85 -7.74 -8.19
CA ARG A 167 -7.66 -7.07 -9.48
C ARG A 167 -6.55 -6.02 -9.40
N ALA A 168 -5.31 -6.46 -9.48
CA ALA A 168 -4.12 -5.60 -9.41
C ALA A 168 -4.04 -4.53 -10.54
N LEU A 169 -4.86 -4.60 -11.58
CA LEU A 169 -4.87 -3.62 -12.67
C LEU A 169 -5.76 -2.41 -12.40
N ASP A 170 -6.65 -2.53 -11.41
CA ASP A 170 -7.67 -1.50 -11.16
C ASP A 170 -7.08 -0.23 -10.50
N ASN A 171 -5.84 -0.30 -9.92
CA ASN A 171 -5.15 0.84 -9.32
C ASN A 171 -3.66 0.95 -9.74
N VAL A 172 -3.36 0.49 -10.95
CA VAL A 172 -1.97 0.35 -11.47
C VAL A 172 -1.16 1.66 -11.45
N PHE A 173 -1.83 2.82 -11.52
CA PHE A 173 -1.12 4.09 -11.62
C PHE A 173 -0.53 4.51 -10.27
N ILE A 174 -1.28 4.37 -9.19
CA ILE A 174 -0.79 4.70 -7.86
C ILE A 174 0.20 3.62 -7.34
N GLU A 175 0.03 2.36 -7.73
CA GLU A 175 1.02 1.31 -7.46
C GLU A 175 2.38 1.64 -8.13
N ARG A 176 2.36 2.17 -9.37
CA ARG A 176 3.57 2.67 -10.04
C ARG A 176 4.16 3.89 -9.34
N LEU A 177 3.32 4.80 -8.82
CA LEU A 177 3.78 5.92 -8.00
C LEU A 177 4.56 5.40 -6.80
N TRP A 178 4.05 4.40 -6.08
CA TRP A 178 4.74 3.83 -4.92
C TRP A 178 6.11 3.25 -5.26
N ARG A 179 6.19 2.53 -6.38
CA ARG A 179 7.48 2.04 -6.86
C ARG A 179 8.42 3.20 -7.14
N THR A 180 7.95 4.22 -7.84
CA THR A 180 8.74 5.39 -8.24
C THR A 180 9.26 6.15 -7.00
N VAL A 181 8.38 6.51 -6.07
CA VAL A 181 8.75 7.18 -4.80
C VAL A 181 9.79 6.38 -4.02
N LYS A 182 9.57 5.07 -3.88
CA LYS A 182 10.49 4.23 -3.10
C LYS A 182 11.87 4.12 -3.71
N TYR A 183 11.96 3.93 -5.02
CA TYR A 183 13.24 3.71 -5.70
C TYR A 183 13.97 4.99 -6.07
N GLU A 184 13.25 6.07 -6.33
CA GLU A 184 13.86 7.34 -6.74
C GLU A 184 14.16 8.26 -5.55
N ASP A 185 13.53 8.03 -4.36
CA ASP A 185 13.73 8.88 -3.19
C ASP A 185 14.00 8.08 -1.90
N VAL A 186 13.03 7.33 -1.41
CA VAL A 186 13.09 6.74 -0.05
C VAL A 186 14.30 5.85 0.15
N TYR A 187 14.58 4.93 -0.79
CA TYR A 187 15.70 3.99 -0.66
C TYR A 187 17.07 4.65 -0.91
N LEU A 188 17.10 5.78 -1.59
CA LEU A 188 18.34 6.52 -1.84
C LEU A 188 18.75 7.36 -0.64
N HIS A 189 17.79 7.91 0.10
CA HIS A 189 18.06 8.82 1.20
C HIS A 189 18.04 8.14 2.58
N ALA A 190 17.34 6.98 2.71
CA ALA A 190 17.27 6.18 3.94
C ALA A 190 17.00 7.07 5.18
N TYR A 191 15.92 7.82 5.17
CA TYR A 191 15.58 8.83 6.17
C TYR A 191 15.60 8.32 7.60
N ASP A 192 16.23 9.06 8.50
CA ASP A 192 16.44 8.67 9.90
C ASP A 192 15.16 8.73 10.74
N ASP A 193 14.27 9.69 10.45
CA ASP A 193 13.02 9.91 11.19
C ASP A 193 11.87 10.39 10.29
N GLY A 194 10.68 10.48 10.87
CA GLY A 194 9.46 10.88 10.14
C GLY A 194 9.49 12.35 9.67
N HIS A 195 10.17 13.24 10.38
CA HIS A 195 10.30 14.63 9.95
C HIS A 195 11.22 14.76 8.73
N ALA A 196 12.36 14.06 8.74
CA ALA A 196 13.28 14.00 7.61
C ALA A 196 12.57 13.38 6.38
N LEU A 197 11.80 12.30 6.57
CA LEU A 197 10.97 11.69 5.54
C LEU A 197 9.96 12.69 4.96
N TYR A 198 9.21 13.40 5.82
CA TYR A 198 8.22 14.40 5.37
C TYR A 198 8.87 15.47 4.48
N LYS A 199 9.99 16.04 4.94
CA LYS A 199 10.73 17.05 4.16
C LYS A 199 11.34 16.51 2.87
N GLY A 200 11.74 15.25 2.85
CA GLY A 200 12.18 14.55 1.65
C GLY A 200 11.06 14.41 0.64
N LEU A 201 9.92 13.87 1.07
CA LEU A 201 8.74 13.68 0.23
C LEU A 201 8.17 15.00 -0.29
N GLU A 202 8.21 16.08 0.52
CA GLU A 202 7.80 17.42 0.07
C GLU A 202 8.60 17.87 -1.17
N ARG A 203 9.94 17.73 -1.13
CA ARG A 203 10.81 18.02 -2.28
C ARG A 203 10.59 17.05 -3.44
N TYR A 204 10.43 15.76 -3.11
CA TYR A 204 10.25 14.74 -4.12
C TYR A 204 8.94 14.91 -4.89
N PHE A 205 7.81 15.15 -4.23
CA PHE A 205 6.53 15.35 -4.92
C PHE A 205 6.48 16.65 -5.72
N ALA A 206 7.18 17.71 -5.27
CA ALA A 206 7.38 18.89 -6.10
C ALA A 206 8.13 18.54 -7.39
N TYR A 207 9.29 17.87 -7.29
CA TYR A 207 10.03 17.36 -8.44
C TYR A 207 9.19 16.43 -9.32
N TYR A 208 8.47 15.48 -8.72
CA TYR A 208 7.63 14.52 -9.44
C TYR A 208 6.58 15.20 -10.30
N ASN A 209 5.92 16.21 -9.76
CA ASN A 209 4.88 16.94 -10.46
C ASN A 209 5.44 17.89 -11.53
N GLU A 210 6.46 18.68 -11.20
CA GLU A 210 6.88 19.82 -12.00
C GLU A 210 8.01 19.50 -12.98
N GLU A 211 8.89 18.54 -12.65
CA GLU A 211 10.12 18.34 -13.41
C GLU A 211 10.24 16.92 -13.98
N ARG A 212 9.62 15.92 -13.34
CA ARG A 212 9.76 14.53 -13.76
C ARG A 212 8.96 14.24 -15.03
N HIS A 213 9.67 13.92 -16.10
CA HIS A 213 9.04 13.54 -17.36
C HIS A 213 8.51 12.10 -17.33
N HIS A 214 7.32 11.88 -17.89
CA HIS A 214 6.66 10.60 -17.96
C HIS A 214 6.50 10.11 -19.40
N SER A 215 7.04 8.95 -19.73
CA SER A 215 6.92 8.36 -21.08
C SER A 215 5.46 8.11 -21.47
N SER A 216 4.61 7.71 -20.52
CA SER A 216 3.17 7.51 -20.74
C SER A 216 2.38 8.81 -20.98
N LEU A 217 2.98 9.96 -20.71
CA LEU A 217 2.42 11.30 -20.96
C LEU A 217 3.10 12.00 -22.15
N GLY A 218 3.71 11.24 -23.06
CA GLY A 218 4.46 11.80 -24.18
C GLY A 218 5.70 12.59 -23.74
N ASN A 219 6.35 12.17 -22.65
CA ASN A 219 7.48 12.86 -22.02
C ASN A 219 7.14 14.27 -21.49
N ARG A 220 5.88 14.50 -21.13
CA ARG A 220 5.45 15.71 -20.40
C ARG A 220 5.53 15.46 -18.90
N THR A 221 5.54 16.53 -18.11
CA THR A 221 5.41 16.46 -16.65
C THR A 221 3.95 16.30 -16.23
N PRO A 222 3.65 15.71 -15.07
CA PRO A 222 2.29 15.65 -14.53
C PRO A 222 1.62 17.03 -14.44
N ALA A 223 2.33 18.03 -13.94
CA ALA A 223 1.81 19.41 -13.84
C ALA A 223 1.42 19.99 -15.19
N CYS A 224 2.26 19.82 -16.21
CA CYS A 224 1.95 20.26 -17.56
C CYS A 224 0.64 19.60 -18.07
N CYS A 225 0.45 18.30 -17.83
CA CYS A 225 -0.77 17.60 -18.24
C CYS A 225 -2.00 17.97 -17.42
N TYR A 226 -1.82 18.34 -16.15
CA TYR A 226 -2.92 18.70 -15.26
C TYR A 226 -3.42 20.12 -15.47
N HIS A 227 -2.52 21.07 -15.72
CA HIS A 227 -2.85 22.50 -15.84
C HIS A 227 -3.10 22.96 -17.28
N ASP A 228 -2.65 22.23 -18.32
CA ASP A 228 -2.99 22.50 -19.73
C ASP A 228 -4.44 22.06 -20.01
N ARG A 229 -5.40 22.91 -19.62
CA ARG A 229 -6.84 22.74 -19.89
C ARG A 229 -7.25 23.43 -21.17
#